data_f2bd7bf462ae49d2085e85d3e5ca1a6e
#
_entry.id   f2bd7bf462ae49d2085e85d3e5ca1a6e
#
_cell.length_a   1.000
_cell.length_b   1.000
_cell.length_c   1.000
_cell.angle_alpha   90.00
_cell.angle_beta   90.00
_cell.angle_gamma   90.00
#
_symmetry.space_group_name_H-M   'P 1'
#
loop_
_entity.id
_entity.type
_entity.pdbx_description
1 polymer ?
#
loop_
_entity_poly.entity_id
_entity_poly.type
_entity_poly.pdbx_seq_one_letter_code
_entity_poly.pdbx_strand_id
1 'polypeptide(L)'
;MKFSLATSLLFLASVVLGASRTTAPSGALVVGSGQKYTTISKAVSALSSTTTNEQVIFIQPGTYKEQVYIPALKGPLTIYGSTKDTTSYSSNQVTITSAYGLDTKSTDDETATLRVWTQNFKLYNVNVKNTRGQGSQALALSASAANQGYYACQFTGFQDTVLAQQGAQLYARSYIEGATDFVFGQHAQAWFEQVHFGVLAASQGYVTASGRASNDNGYYVINKGTIAAAPGNTVKAGSYFLGRPWGAFARVVFQSTSMTDVINAKGWSVWNTGDERTSNVVFEEYGNTGAGASGTRASFSKKISSPIAITTVLGSEYASAKYVDTSYM
;
A
#
# COMPACT_ATOMS: atom_id res chain seq x y z
N MET A 1 -46.45 -32.62 -23.79
CA MET A 1 -45.67 -32.14 -22.63
C MET A 1 -44.20 -32.36 -22.94
N LYS A 2 -43.45 -31.30 -23.22
CA LYS A 2 -42.00 -31.36 -23.41
C LYS A 2 -41.34 -30.83 -22.11
N PHE A 3 -40.67 -31.70 -21.38
CA PHE A 3 -39.84 -31.30 -20.23
C PHE A 3 -38.50 -30.78 -20.73
N SER A 4 -38.18 -29.52 -20.43
CA SER A 4 -36.87 -28.94 -20.65
C SER A 4 -36.04 -29.16 -19.38
N LEU A 5 -34.97 -29.94 -19.47
CA LEU A 5 -33.94 -30.05 -18.43
C LEU A 5 -33.04 -28.82 -18.52
N ALA A 6 -33.11 -27.95 -17.54
CA ALA A 6 -32.13 -26.90 -17.36
C ALA A 6 -30.88 -27.48 -16.65
N THR A 7 -29.79 -27.58 -17.37
CA THR A 7 -28.50 -28.02 -16.82
C THR A 7 -27.83 -26.80 -16.18
N SER A 8 -27.82 -26.75 -14.84
CA SER A 8 -27.06 -25.75 -14.10
C SER A 8 -25.58 -26.11 -14.15
N LEU A 9 -24.79 -25.31 -14.89
CA LEU A 9 -23.33 -25.38 -14.79
C LEU A 9 -22.89 -24.72 -13.46
N LEU A 10 -22.46 -25.54 -12.50
CA LEU A 10 -21.70 -25.06 -11.35
C LEU A 10 -20.29 -24.69 -11.83
N PHE A 11 -19.97 -23.41 -11.88
CA PHE A 11 -18.59 -22.94 -11.96
C PHE A 11 -17.92 -23.18 -10.60
N LEU A 12 -17.16 -24.24 -10.46
CA LEU A 12 -16.20 -24.40 -9.40
C LEU A 12 -15.04 -23.44 -9.65
N ALA A 13 -15.03 -22.30 -8.97
CA ALA A 13 -13.84 -21.46 -8.88
C ALA A 13 -12.76 -22.28 -8.14
N SER A 14 -11.75 -22.76 -8.86
CA SER A 14 -10.57 -23.36 -8.27
C SER A 14 -9.84 -22.26 -7.48
N VAL A 15 -9.90 -22.35 -6.15
CA VAL A 15 -9.05 -21.55 -5.27
C VAL A 15 -7.62 -22.06 -5.47
N VAL A 16 -6.81 -21.33 -6.22
CA VAL A 16 -5.37 -21.56 -6.28
C VAL A 16 -4.83 -21.13 -4.92
N LEU A 17 -4.62 -22.09 -4.02
CA LEU A 17 -3.89 -21.84 -2.78
C LEU A 17 -2.43 -21.54 -3.16
N GLY A 18 -1.94 -20.37 -2.77
CA GLY A 18 -0.53 -20.01 -2.92
C GLY A 18 0.37 -20.95 -2.12
N ALA A 19 1.61 -21.11 -2.57
CA ALA A 19 2.60 -21.90 -1.84
C ALA A 19 2.84 -21.31 -0.45
N SER A 20 3.08 -22.16 0.55
CA SER A 20 3.53 -21.70 1.87
C SER A 20 5.01 -21.32 1.83
N ARG A 21 5.41 -20.31 2.63
CA ARG A 21 6.80 -19.94 2.88
C ARG A 21 7.03 -19.92 4.39
N THR A 22 7.28 -21.11 4.97
CA THR A 22 7.52 -21.28 6.41
C THR A 22 8.98 -21.61 6.72
N THR A 23 9.81 -21.79 5.69
CA THR A 23 11.24 -22.10 5.78
C THR A 23 12.06 -20.99 5.14
N ALA A 24 13.17 -20.64 5.76
CA ALA A 24 14.08 -19.61 5.26
C ALA A 24 14.72 -20.04 3.91
N PRO A 25 14.82 -19.16 2.92
CA PRO A 25 15.65 -19.39 1.75
C PRO A 25 17.11 -19.60 2.14
N SER A 26 17.86 -20.38 1.34
CA SER A 26 19.29 -20.57 1.57
C SER A 26 20.04 -19.23 1.59
N GLY A 27 20.94 -19.03 2.56
CA GLY A 27 21.72 -17.82 2.73
C GLY A 27 21.01 -16.64 3.38
N ALA A 28 19.72 -16.79 3.73
CA ALA A 28 18.99 -15.72 4.41
C ALA A 28 19.46 -15.54 5.87
N LEU A 29 19.49 -14.28 6.33
CA LEU A 29 19.59 -13.96 7.74
C LEU A 29 18.23 -14.28 8.41
N VAL A 30 18.21 -15.23 9.33
CA VAL A 30 16.96 -15.69 9.96
C VAL A 30 16.72 -14.93 11.25
N VAL A 31 15.53 -14.31 11.35
CA VAL A 31 15.06 -13.59 12.53
C VAL A 31 14.00 -14.43 13.25
N GLY A 32 14.12 -14.58 14.56
CA GLY A 32 13.13 -15.29 15.37
C GLY A 32 13.64 -15.69 16.75
N SER A 33 12.76 -16.30 17.54
CA SER A 33 13.12 -16.88 18.82
C SER A 33 14.09 -18.05 18.61
N GLY A 34 15.18 -18.07 19.39
CA GLY A 34 16.22 -19.10 19.26
C GLY A 34 17.15 -18.94 18.03
N GLN A 35 16.96 -17.91 17.22
CA GLN A 35 17.83 -17.60 16.09
C GLN A 35 18.96 -16.65 16.50
N LYS A 36 20.00 -16.58 15.64
CA LYS A 36 21.12 -15.61 15.83
C LYS A 36 20.58 -14.17 15.95
N TYR A 37 19.56 -13.83 15.17
CA TYR A 37 18.93 -12.52 15.23
C TYR A 37 17.55 -12.63 15.89
N THR A 38 17.42 -12.07 17.08
CA THR A 38 16.17 -12.09 17.85
C THR A 38 15.25 -10.91 17.53
N THR A 39 15.76 -9.89 16.80
CA THR A 39 15.01 -8.73 16.31
C THR A 39 15.37 -8.49 14.84
N ILE A 40 14.45 -7.82 14.12
CA ILE A 40 14.66 -7.47 12.72
C ILE A 40 15.77 -6.43 12.59
N SER A 41 15.80 -5.46 13.51
CA SER A 41 16.84 -4.42 13.54
C SER A 41 18.25 -5.01 13.70
N LYS A 42 18.43 -6.10 14.46
CA LYS A 42 19.71 -6.80 14.56
C LYS A 42 20.11 -7.47 13.25
N ALA A 43 19.16 -8.06 12.51
CA ALA A 43 19.44 -8.63 11.20
C ALA A 43 19.77 -7.53 10.17
N VAL A 44 19.05 -6.41 10.19
CA VAL A 44 19.35 -5.23 9.36
C VAL A 44 20.76 -4.69 9.63
N SER A 45 21.16 -4.59 10.91
CA SER A 45 22.50 -4.14 11.29
C SER A 45 23.62 -5.10 10.85
N ALA A 46 23.30 -6.35 10.54
CA ALA A 46 24.26 -7.34 10.04
C ALA A 46 24.38 -7.36 8.50
N LEU A 47 23.55 -6.58 7.79
CA LEU A 47 23.65 -6.45 6.33
C LEU A 47 24.95 -5.74 5.93
N SER A 48 25.53 -6.16 4.81
CA SER A 48 26.64 -5.45 4.20
C SER A 48 26.17 -4.20 3.48
N SER A 49 26.71 -3.04 3.83
CA SER A 49 26.44 -1.77 3.13
C SER A 49 27.21 -1.66 1.79
N THR A 50 28.19 -2.55 1.53
CA THR A 50 29.12 -2.44 0.39
C THR A 50 28.91 -3.48 -0.69
N THR A 51 28.29 -4.63 -0.39
CA THR A 51 28.01 -5.66 -1.40
C THR A 51 26.99 -5.17 -2.43
N THR A 52 27.19 -5.55 -3.68
CA THR A 52 26.24 -5.34 -4.79
C THR A 52 25.33 -6.55 -5.01
N ASN A 53 25.60 -7.67 -4.33
CA ASN A 53 24.78 -8.86 -4.37
C ASN A 53 23.49 -8.67 -3.57
N GLU A 54 22.45 -9.40 -3.94
CA GLU A 54 21.20 -9.44 -3.17
C GLU A 54 21.43 -10.01 -1.78
N GLN A 55 20.85 -9.38 -0.77
CA GLN A 55 20.81 -9.85 0.61
C GLN A 55 19.38 -10.22 0.98
N VAL A 56 19.22 -11.23 1.82
CA VAL A 56 17.91 -11.77 2.16
C VAL A 56 17.75 -11.86 3.67
N ILE A 57 16.61 -11.38 4.18
CA ILE A 57 16.16 -11.61 5.56
C ILE A 57 14.90 -12.47 5.51
N PHE A 58 14.83 -13.50 6.35
CA PHE A 58 13.61 -14.28 6.59
C PHE A 58 13.17 -14.11 8.03
N ILE A 59 11.90 -13.73 8.23
CA ILE A 59 11.33 -13.47 9.55
C ILE A 59 10.40 -14.63 9.91
N GLN A 60 10.70 -15.34 11.00
CA GLN A 60 9.86 -16.39 11.56
C GLN A 60 8.54 -15.83 12.13
N PRO A 61 7.51 -16.68 12.31
CA PRO A 61 6.25 -16.26 12.90
C PRO A 61 6.43 -15.55 14.24
N GLY A 62 5.74 -14.41 14.41
CA GLY A 62 5.79 -13.66 15.67
C GLY A 62 5.39 -12.20 15.53
N THR A 63 5.27 -11.53 16.67
CA THR A 63 5.05 -10.09 16.77
C THR A 63 6.32 -9.42 17.28
N TYR A 64 6.90 -8.57 16.44
CA TYR A 64 8.12 -7.84 16.69
C TYR A 64 7.78 -6.40 17.06
N LYS A 65 7.93 -6.07 18.33
CA LYS A 65 7.65 -4.71 18.87
C LYS A 65 8.89 -3.85 18.73
N GLU A 66 9.10 -3.30 17.53
CA GLU A 66 10.26 -2.46 17.22
C GLU A 66 9.93 -1.50 16.07
N GLN A 67 10.66 -0.39 16.00
CA GLN A 67 10.78 0.43 14.81
C GLN A 67 11.96 -0.09 13.98
N VAL A 68 11.73 -0.44 12.72
CA VAL A 68 12.78 -0.96 11.84
C VAL A 68 13.21 0.13 10.87
N TYR A 69 14.48 0.52 10.89
CA TYR A 69 15.09 1.42 9.93
C TYR A 69 16.04 0.64 9.00
N ILE A 70 15.77 0.67 7.70
CA ILE A 70 16.60 0.06 6.67
C ILE A 70 17.34 1.19 5.95
N PRO A 71 18.66 1.37 6.22
CA PRO A 71 19.46 2.39 5.57
C PRO A 71 19.71 2.07 4.10
N ALA A 72 20.24 3.03 3.35
CA ALA A 72 20.65 2.83 1.96
C ALA A 72 21.73 1.74 1.86
N LEU A 73 21.50 0.77 0.99
CA LEU A 73 22.41 -0.35 0.66
C LEU A 73 22.82 -0.25 -0.81
N LYS A 74 24.00 -0.77 -1.14
CA LYS A 74 24.46 -0.86 -2.54
C LYS A 74 23.74 -1.95 -3.33
N GLY A 75 23.53 -3.10 -2.71
CA GLY A 75 22.84 -4.24 -3.32
C GLY A 75 21.36 -4.30 -3.01
N PRO A 76 20.60 -5.12 -3.74
CA PRO A 76 19.19 -5.36 -3.45
C PRO A 76 18.98 -6.00 -2.08
N LEU A 77 17.83 -5.71 -1.47
CA LEU A 77 17.38 -6.37 -0.24
C LEU A 77 16.01 -6.97 -0.43
N THR A 78 15.87 -8.25 -0.11
CA THR A 78 14.58 -8.92 -0.06
C THR A 78 14.29 -9.38 1.37
N ILE A 79 13.12 -9.03 1.90
CA ILE A 79 12.64 -9.47 3.21
C ILE A 79 11.40 -10.34 3.02
N TYR A 80 11.43 -11.54 3.55
CA TYR A 80 10.32 -12.47 3.56
C TYR A 80 9.77 -12.67 4.97
N GLY A 81 8.47 -12.45 5.16
CA GLY A 81 7.76 -12.98 6.31
C GLY A 81 7.33 -14.42 6.11
N SER A 82 7.31 -15.21 7.19
CA SER A 82 6.66 -16.51 7.20
C SER A 82 5.17 -16.37 6.89
N THR A 83 4.65 -17.22 6.01
CA THR A 83 3.23 -17.25 5.63
C THR A 83 2.78 -18.66 5.24
N LYS A 84 1.48 -18.93 5.41
CA LYS A 84 0.85 -20.17 4.91
C LYS A 84 0.36 -20.04 3.47
N ASP A 85 0.28 -18.81 2.94
CA ASP A 85 -0.11 -18.52 1.56
C ASP A 85 0.66 -17.29 1.07
N THR A 86 1.58 -17.49 0.13
CA THR A 86 2.41 -16.42 -0.42
C THR A 86 1.61 -15.42 -1.23
N THR A 87 0.45 -15.78 -1.77
CA THR A 87 -0.37 -14.94 -2.64
C THR A 87 -1.33 -14.01 -1.89
N SER A 88 -1.49 -14.21 -0.56
CA SER A 88 -2.45 -13.48 0.26
C SER A 88 -1.82 -12.91 1.54
N TYR A 89 -2.14 -11.67 1.83
CA TYR A 89 -1.78 -11.01 3.09
C TYR A 89 -2.52 -11.61 4.31
N SER A 90 -3.68 -12.25 4.11
CA SER A 90 -4.50 -12.78 5.21
C SER A 90 -3.86 -13.95 5.95
N SER A 91 -2.87 -14.59 5.34
CA SER A 91 -2.13 -15.73 5.89
C SER A 91 -0.77 -15.37 6.48
N ASN A 92 -0.44 -14.08 6.56
CA ASN A 92 0.82 -13.59 7.13
C ASN A 92 0.94 -13.96 8.61
N GLN A 93 2.10 -14.45 9.00
CA GLN A 93 2.40 -14.90 10.37
C GLN A 93 3.36 -13.95 11.10
N VAL A 94 3.79 -12.88 10.43
CA VAL A 94 4.77 -11.90 10.94
C VAL A 94 4.10 -10.54 11.09
N THR A 95 4.22 -9.93 12.27
CA THR A 95 3.77 -8.57 12.53
C THR A 95 4.90 -7.74 13.11
N ILE A 96 5.19 -6.59 12.49
CA ILE A 96 6.06 -5.55 13.05
C ILE A 96 5.16 -4.45 13.58
N THR A 97 5.40 -3.97 14.80
CA THR A 97 4.51 -2.97 15.41
C THR A 97 5.28 -1.95 16.26
N SER A 98 4.87 -0.70 16.15
CA SER A 98 5.26 0.41 17.03
C SER A 98 4.08 1.36 17.26
N ALA A 99 4.28 2.43 18.02
CA ALA A 99 3.22 3.38 18.38
C ALA A 99 3.73 4.84 18.36
N TYR A 100 4.64 5.17 17.44
CA TYR A 100 5.16 6.53 17.31
C TYR A 100 4.23 7.40 16.45
N GLY A 101 4.06 8.66 16.87
CA GLY A 101 3.39 9.70 16.10
C GLY A 101 4.19 11.01 16.15
N LEU A 102 3.75 12.04 15.43
CA LEU A 102 4.39 13.38 15.45
C LEU A 102 4.32 14.06 16.81
N ASP A 103 3.52 13.56 17.74
CA ASP A 103 3.54 13.95 19.15
C ASP A 103 4.78 13.42 19.91
N THR A 104 5.53 12.47 19.33
CA THR A 104 6.73 11.86 19.92
C THR A 104 7.93 11.85 18.99
N LYS A 105 7.76 12.21 17.72
CA LYS A 105 8.79 12.23 16.66
C LYS A 105 8.77 13.54 15.91
N SER A 106 9.90 13.91 15.29
CA SER A 106 10.06 15.20 14.64
C SER A 106 9.57 15.25 13.20
N THR A 107 9.51 14.09 12.53
CA THR A 107 9.12 13.99 11.11
C THR A 107 8.21 12.79 10.89
N ASP A 108 7.39 12.85 9.82
CA ASP A 108 6.53 11.74 9.40
C ASP A 108 7.34 10.44 9.24
N ASP A 109 8.47 10.48 8.54
CA ASP A 109 9.36 9.32 8.37
C ASP A 109 9.76 8.69 9.71
N GLU A 110 10.08 9.50 10.72
CA GLU A 110 10.49 9.00 12.05
C GLU A 110 9.34 8.36 12.84
N THR A 111 8.09 8.61 12.48
CA THR A 111 6.95 7.93 13.10
C THR A 111 6.74 6.52 12.56
N ALA A 112 7.26 6.20 11.38
CA ALA A 112 6.97 4.96 10.68
C ALA A 112 7.52 3.74 11.43
N THR A 113 6.69 2.71 11.53
CA THR A 113 7.08 1.40 12.08
C THR A 113 8.17 0.74 11.23
N LEU A 114 8.04 0.82 9.90
CA LEU A 114 9.06 0.37 8.95
C LEU A 114 9.50 1.56 8.08
N ARG A 115 10.78 1.91 8.14
CA ARG A 115 11.41 3.00 7.40
C ARG A 115 12.37 2.42 6.37
N VAL A 116 12.08 2.58 5.06
CA VAL A 116 12.87 1.96 3.99
C VAL A 116 13.54 3.03 3.14
N TRP A 117 14.85 3.19 3.34
CA TRP A 117 15.70 4.16 2.65
C TRP A 117 16.62 3.50 1.59
N THR A 118 16.41 2.21 1.32
CA THR A 118 17.18 1.48 0.30
C THR A 118 16.38 1.28 -0.97
N GLN A 119 17.05 1.38 -2.11
CA GLN A 119 16.49 1.07 -3.42
C GLN A 119 16.62 -0.43 -3.75
N ASN A 120 15.89 -0.89 -4.76
CA ASN A 120 15.83 -2.30 -5.17
C ASN A 120 15.42 -3.21 -4.00
N PHE A 121 14.38 -2.79 -3.30
CA PHE A 121 13.85 -3.44 -2.11
C PHE A 121 12.59 -4.25 -2.42
N LYS A 122 12.46 -5.42 -1.80
CA LYS A 122 11.23 -6.21 -1.83
C LYS A 122 10.84 -6.66 -0.42
N LEU A 123 9.55 -6.51 -0.09
CA LEU A 123 8.94 -7.02 1.13
C LEU A 123 7.80 -7.96 0.79
N TYR A 124 7.81 -9.16 1.37
CA TYR A 124 6.77 -10.15 1.15
C TYR A 124 6.14 -10.61 2.46
N ASN A 125 4.80 -10.66 2.48
CA ASN A 125 4.01 -11.33 3.53
C ASN A 125 4.33 -10.88 4.95
N VAL A 126 4.41 -9.57 5.17
CA VAL A 126 4.62 -8.97 6.49
C VAL A 126 3.49 -8.02 6.81
N ASN A 127 3.00 -8.08 8.05
CA ASN A 127 2.08 -7.09 8.59
C ASN A 127 2.92 -6.01 9.29
N VAL A 128 2.70 -4.75 8.92
CA VAL A 128 3.36 -3.59 9.53
C VAL A 128 2.29 -2.69 10.13
N LYS A 129 2.35 -2.49 11.43
CA LYS A 129 1.29 -1.81 12.17
C LYS A 129 1.82 -0.65 12.99
N ASN A 130 1.24 0.54 12.83
CA ASN A 130 1.39 1.61 13.80
C ASN A 130 0.14 1.66 14.68
N THR A 131 0.32 1.51 15.98
CA THR A 131 -0.77 1.42 16.97
C THR A 131 -1.02 2.72 17.72
N ARG A 132 -0.44 3.86 17.29
CA ARG A 132 -0.66 5.18 17.89
C ARG A 132 -2.15 5.55 17.89
N GLY A 133 -2.88 5.19 16.82
CA GLY A 133 -4.29 5.52 16.69
C GLY A 133 -4.54 6.97 16.28
N GLN A 134 -5.76 7.46 16.56
CA GLN A 134 -6.22 8.78 16.17
C GLN A 134 -5.48 9.90 16.92
N GLY A 135 -5.35 11.08 16.29
CA GLY A 135 -4.90 12.33 16.90
C GLY A 135 -3.47 12.74 16.54
N SER A 136 -2.77 11.97 15.72
CA SER A 136 -1.45 12.33 15.19
C SER A 136 -1.17 11.57 13.90
N GLN A 137 -0.33 12.11 13.02
CA GLN A 137 0.30 11.37 11.93
C GLN A 137 1.15 10.24 12.53
N ALA A 138 0.95 9.02 12.05
CA ALA A 138 1.54 7.83 12.65
C ALA A 138 1.64 6.71 11.61
N LEU A 139 2.78 6.63 10.94
CA LEU A 139 2.99 5.80 9.77
C LEU A 139 3.25 4.33 10.13
N ALA A 140 2.65 3.42 9.37
CA ALA A 140 3.11 2.04 9.33
C ALA A 140 4.36 1.92 8.46
N LEU A 141 4.35 2.53 7.27
CA LEU A 141 5.43 2.45 6.29
C LEU A 141 5.87 3.83 5.82
N SER A 142 7.19 4.05 5.82
CA SER A 142 7.85 5.13 5.07
C SER A 142 8.68 4.52 3.95
N ALA A 143 8.22 4.65 2.69
CA ALA A 143 8.87 4.19 1.48
C ALA A 143 9.65 5.36 0.85
N SER A 144 10.89 5.59 1.32
CA SER A 144 11.67 6.81 1.08
C SER A 144 12.77 6.67 0.02
N ALA A 145 12.75 5.60 -0.78
CA ALA A 145 13.67 5.43 -1.90
C ALA A 145 12.95 4.87 -3.14
N ALA A 146 13.58 4.98 -4.29
CA ALA A 146 13.07 4.43 -5.54
C ALA A 146 13.20 2.90 -5.60
N ASN A 147 12.44 2.30 -6.51
CA ASN A 147 12.51 0.87 -6.84
C ASN A 147 12.20 -0.03 -5.64
N GLN A 148 11.00 0.12 -5.09
CA GLN A 148 10.53 -0.67 -3.96
C GLN A 148 9.25 -1.44 -4.31
N GLY A 149 9.21 -2.73 -3.93
CA GLY A 149 8.07 -3.63 -4.15
C GLY A 149 7.54 -4.23 -2.84
N TYR A 150 6.22 -4.24 -2.67
CA TYR A 150 5.51 -4.69 -1.48
C TYR A 150 4.43 -5.69 -1.88
N TYR A 151 4.57 -6.97 -1.50
CA TYR A 151 3.80 -8.09 -2.02
C TYR A 151 3.06 -8.82 -0.91
N ALA A 152 1.74 -8.90 -1.02
CA ALA A 152 0.87 -9.55 -0.03
C ALA A 152 1.17 -9.10 1.42
N CYS A 153 1.42 -7.79 1.60
CA CYS A 153 1.68 -7.17 2.89
C CYS A 153 0.41 -6.54 3.49
N GLN A 154 0.43 -6.26 4.79
CA GLN A 154 -0.57 -5.41 5.42
C GLN A 154 0.11 -4.18 6.03
N PHE A 155 -0.44 -3.00 5.78
CA PHE A 155 -0.03 -1.74 6.41
C PHE A 155 -1.23 -1.15 7.12
N THR A 156 -1.18 -1.08 8.46
CA THR A 156 -2.33 -0.63 9.26
C THR A 156 -1.94 0.52 10.19
N GLY A 157 -2.75 1.55 10.18
CA GLY A 157 -2.60 2.76 10.98
C GLY A 157 -3.93 3.51 11.05
N PHE A 158 -3.90 4.80 11.43
CA PHE A 158 -5.08 5.65 11.43
C PHE A 158 -4.92 6.84 10.49
N GLN A 159 -3.94 7.69 10.70
CA GLN A 159 -3.62 8.83 9.85
C GLN A 159 -2.23 8.64 9.24
N ASP A 160 -2.10 8.90 7.93
CA ASP A 160 -0.82 8.88 7.21
C ASP A 160 -0.15 7.49 7.24
N THR A 161 -0.90 6.42 7.02
CA THR A 161 -0.42 5.04 7.19
C THR A 161 0.75 4.68 6.29
N VAL A 162 0.71 5.06 5.00
CA VAL A 162 1.73 4.75 3.99
C VAL A 162 2.26 6.01 3.35
N LEU A 163 3.50 6.36 3.62
CA LEU A 163 4.25 7.39 2.91
C LEU A 163 4.90 6.79 1.67
N ALA A 164 4.31 7.01 0.50
CA ALA A 164 4.90 6.72 -0.80
C ALA A 164 5.70 7.95 -1.26
N GLN A 165 6.99 8.06 -0.83
CA GLN A 165 7.72 9.31 -0.93
C GLN A 165 8.53 9.46 -2.20
N GLN A 166 9.23 8.41 -2.68
CA GLN A 166 10.27 8.62 -3.68
C GLN A 166 10.31 7.53 -4.76
N GLY A 167 10.26 7.95 -6.04
CA GLY A 167 10.53 7.13 -7.21
C GLY A 167 9.54 5.99 -7.46
N ALA A 168 9.94 5.00 -8.27
CA ALA A 168 9.06 3.90 -8.66
C ALA A 168 8.76 2.95 -7.50
N GLN A 169 7.48 2.69 -7.24
CA GLN A 169 7.00 1.82 -6.17
C GLN A 169 5.84 0.95 -6.65
N LEU A 170 5.86 -0.33 -6.28
CA LEU A 170 4.81 -1.29 -6.58
C LEU A 170 4.25 -1.90 -5.30
N TYR A 171 2.95 -1.78 -5.10
CA TYR A 171 2.19 -2.44 -4.04
C TYR A 171 1.24 -3.43 -4.68
N ALA A 172 1.40 -4.73 -4.41
CA ALA A 172 0.59 -5.74 -5.07
C ALA A 172 -0.06 -6.70 -4.07
N ARG A 173 -1.35 -7.00 -4.29
CA ARG A 173 -2.17 -7.92 -3.46
C ARG A 173 -2.05 -7.66 -1.96
N SER A 174 -1.90 -6.40 -1.60
CA SER A 174 -1.67 -5.95 -0.22
C SER A 174 -2.93 -5.33 0.39
N TYR A 175 -2.92 -5.12 1.68
CA TYR A 175 -3.95 -4.43 2.45
C TYR A 175 -3.39 -3.15 3.05
N ILE A 176 -4.09 -2.04 2.89
CA ILE A 176 -3.74 -0.75 3.49
C ILE A 176 -4.96 -0.24 4.25
N GLU A 177 -4.79 0.10 5.53
CA GLU A 177 -5.87 0.54 6.41
C GLU A 177 -5.59 1.91 7.00
N GLY A 178 -6.63 2.75 7.06
CA GLY A 178 -6.54 4.05 7.69
C GLY A 178 -7.84 4.83 7.63
N ALA A 179 -7.79 6.08 8.14
CA ALA A 179 -8.89 7.02 8.11
C ALA A 179 -8.55 8.29 7.33
N THR A 180 -7.43 8.94 7.63
CA THR A 180 -7.08 10.25 7.06
C THR A 180 -5.78 10.15 6.29
N ASP A 181 -5.84 10.54 4.98
CA ASP A 181 -4.65 10.70 4.12
C ASP A 181 -3.73 9.46 4.13
N PHE A 182 -4.32 8.27 4.23
CA PHE A 182 -3.57 7.09 4.62
C PHE A 182 -2.72 6.45 3.50
N VAL A 183 -2.73 7.04 2.29
CA VAL A 183 -1.71 6.89 1.25
C VAL A 183 -1.29 8.29 0.80
N PHE A 184 -0.06 8.69 1.11
CA PHE A 184 0.40 10.05 0.86
C PHE A 184 1.88 10.09 0.46
N GLY A 185 2.40 11.26 0.11
CA GLY A 185 3.80 11.48 -0.30
C GLY A 185 3.89 12.42 -1.50
N GLN A 186 5.10 12.75 -1.93
CA GLN A 186 5.34 13.89 -2.82
C GLN A 186 5.90 13.51 -4.20
N HIS A 187 6.79 12.52 -4.29
CA HIS A 187 7.60 12.28 -5.48
C HIS A 187 7.52 10.86 -6.03
N ALA A 188 6.71 9.97 -5.41
CA ALA A 188 6.63 8.59 -5.87
C ALA A 188 5.79 8.44 -7.14
N GLN A 189 6.26 7.53 -8.00
CA GLN A 189 5.53 6.92 -9.09
C GLN A 189 5.01 5.57 -8.57
N ALA A 190 3.84 5.57 -7.93
CA ALA A 190 3.33 4.43 -7.18
C ALA A 190 2.19 3.74 -7.93
N TRP A 191 2.34 2.44 -8.16
CA TRP A 191 1.32 1.56 -8.70
C TRP A 191 0.79 0.61 -7.64
N PHE A 192 -0.52 0.65 -7.41
CA PHE A 192 -1.22 -0.21 -6.45
C PHE A 192 -2.05 -1.24 -7.23
N GLU A 193 -1.56 -2.47 -7.34
CA GLU A 193 -2.20 -3.56 -8.07
C GLU A 193 -2.98 -4.46 -7.12
N GLN A 194 -4.29 -4.57 -7.31
CA GLN A 194 -5.16 -5.44 -6.49
C GLN A 194 -5.01 -5.18 -4.98
N VAL A 195 -4.84 -3.91 -4.59
CA VAL A 195 -4.73 -3.52 -3.18
C VAL A 195 -6.12 -3.33 -2.58
N HIS A 196 -6.32 -3.87 -1.37
CA HIS A 196 -7.53 -3.65 -0.59
C HIS A 196 -7.32 -2.49 0.39
N PHE A 197 -8.13 -1.46 0.28
CA PHE A 197 -8.13 -0.30 1.18
C PHE A 197 -9.25 -0.45 2.20
N GLY A 198 -8.88 -0.67 3.46
CA GLY A 198 -9.79 -0.75 4.60
C GLY A 198 -9.95 0.63 5.23
N VAL A 199 -11.18 1.17 5.25
CA VAL A 199 -11.43 2.46 5.88
C VAL A 199 -11.98 2.28 7.29
N LEU A 200 -11.41 3.02 8.24
CA LEU A 200 -11.79 2.98 9.65
C LEU A 200 -13.00 3.88 9.94
N ALA A 201 -13.64 3.69 11.08
CA ALA A 201 -14.74 4.56 11.51
C ALA A 201 -14.19 5.98 11.77
N ALA A 202 -14.68 6.95 10.99
CA ALA A 202 -14.38 8.37 11.11
C ALA A 202 -15.58 9.18 10.61
N SER A 203 -15.72 10.43 11.07
CA SER A 203 -16.77 11.35 10.59
C SER A 203 -16.55 11.70 9.10
N GLN A 204 -15.30 11.82 8.70
CA GLN A 204 -14.83 12.03 7.33
C GLN A 204 -13.43 11.47 7.18
N GLY A 205 -13.13 10.86 6.03
CA GLY A 205 -11.81 10.30 5.74
C GLY A 205 -11.38 10.46 4.29
N TYR A 206 -10.09 10.22 4.04
CA TYR A 206 -9.47 10.37 2.73
C TYR A 206 -8.51 9.21 2.48
N VAL A 207 -8.68 8.52 1.34
CA VAL A 207 -7.81 7.40 0.97
C VAL A 207 -6.43 7.90 0.59
N THR A 208 -6.37 8.95 -0.26
CA THR A 208 -5.10 9.49 -0.76
C THR A 208 -4.94 10.98 -0.45
N ALA A 209 -3.69 11.40 -0.25
CA ALA A 209 -3.27 12.80 -0.17
C ALA A 209 -1.96 12.98 -0.94
N SER A 210 -2.05 13.10 -2.27
CA SER A 210 -0.87 13.34 -3.11
C SER A 210 -0.31 14.74 -2.85
N GLY A 211 0.96 14.78 -2.43
CA GLY A 211 1.71 16.01 -2.12
C GLY A 211 2.53 16.55 -3.28
N ARG A 212 2.29 16.08 -4.51
CA ARG A 212 2.98 16.54 -5.71
C ARG A 212 2.86 18.05 -5.86
N ALA A 213 3.98 18.76 -5.76
CA ALA A 213 4.01 20.22 -5.68
C ALA A 213 4.31 20.91 -7.02
N SER A 214 4.75 20.17 -8.03
CA SER A 214 5.09 20.67 -9.37
C SER A 214 4.70 19.64 -10.44
N ASN A 215 4.81 20.01 -11.71
CA ASN A 215 4.53 19.08 -12.81
C ASN A 215 5.70 18.10 -13.06
N ASP A 216 6.08 17.35 -12.04
CA ASP A 216 7.06 16.26 -12.09
C ASP A 216 6.44 14.90 -12.47
N ASN A 217 7.18 13.81 -12.31
CA ASN A 217 6.72 12.45 -12.64
C ASN A 217 5.88 11.77 -11.55
N GLY A 218 5.67 12.40 -10.40
CA GLY A 218 4.87 11.85 -9.29
C GLY A 218 3.48 11.42 -9.75
N TYR A 219 3.07 10.18 -9.42
CA TYR A 219 1.81 9.61 -9.91
C TYR A 219 1.36 8.44 -9.05
N TYR A 220 0.13 8.47 -8.56
CA TYR A 220 -0.48 7.31 -7.90
C TYR A 220 -1.57 6.71 -8.79
N VAL A 221 -1.46 5.44 -9.11
CA VAL A 221 -2.49 4.70 -9.83
C VAL A 221 -2.93 3.48 -9.01
N ILE A 222 -4.20 3.46 -8.67
CA ILE A 222 -4.87 2.34 -8.00
C ILE A 222 -5.59 1.53 -9.07
N ASN A 223 -5.12 0.29 -9.30
CA ASN A 223 -5.61 -0.60 -10.35
C ASN A 223 -6.21 -1.86 -9.75
N LYS A 224 -7.45 -2.19 -10.15
CA LYS A 224 -8.18 -3.39 -9.71
C LYS A 224 -8.25 -3.55 -8.17
N GLY A 225 -8.25 -2.42 -7.44
CA GLY A 225 -8.33 -2.41 -5.99
C GLY A 225 -9.76 -2.60 -5.47
N THR A 226 -9.88 -2.59 -4.14
CA THR A 226 -11.17 -2.51 -3.45
C THR A 226 -11.12 -1.45 -2.36
N ILE A 227 -12.24 -0.74 -2.14
CA ILE A 227 -12.39 0.19 -1.02
C ILE A 227 -13.66 -0.20 -0.25
N ALA A 228 -13.50 -0.55 1.03
CA ALA A 228 -14.59 -0.95 1.90
C ALA A 228 -14.28 -0.60 3.35
N ALA A 229 -15.29 -0.66 4.23
CA ALA A 229 -15.07 -0.60 5.67
C ALA A 229 -14.07 -1.68 6.11
N ALA A 230 -13.10 -1.32 6.93
CA ALA A 230 -12.16 -2.26 7.52
C ALA A 230 -12.91 -3.29 8.38
N PRO A 231 -12.43 -4.54 8.47
CA PRO A 231 -13.09 -5.57 9.28
C PRO A 231 -13.39 -5.09 10.71
N GLY A 232 -14.62 -5.30 11.15
CA GLY A 232 -15.08 -4.89 12.47
C GLY A 232 -15.40 -3.39 12.62
N ASN A 233 -15.33 -2.61 11.55
CA ASN A 233 -15.67 -1.18 11.55
C ASN A 233 -17.05 -0.93 10.94
N THR A 234 -17.86 -0.08 11.58
CA THR A 234 -19.07 0.50 11.00
C THR A 234 -18.74 1.88 10.47
N VAL A 235 -18.77 2.03 9.15
CA VAL A 235 -18.42 3.27 8.46
C VAL A 235 -19.69 3.85 7.84
N LYS A 236 -19.94 5.14 8.09
CA LYS A 236 -21.09 5.84 7.53
C LYS A 236 -20.96 5.94 6.00
N ALA A 237 -22.04 5.65 5.29
CA ALA A 237 -22.10 5.83 3.84
C ALA A 237 -21.76 7.28 3.44
N GLY A 238 -20.91 7.42 2.40
CA GLY A 238 -20.47 8.72 1.88
C GLY A 238 -19.52 9.51 2.78
N SER A 239 -18.93 8.89 3.82
CA SER A 239 -18.01 9.59 4.71
C SER A 239 -16.57 9.65 4.20
N TYR A 240 -16.22 8.90 3.15
CA TYR A 240 -14.87 8.86 2.60
C TYR A 240 -14.77 9.47 1.21
N PHE A 241 -13.62 10.08 0.94
CA PHE A 241 -13.21 10.55 -0.38
C PHE A 241 -12.07 9.69 -0.91
N LEU A 242 -11.98 9.56 -2.23
CA LEU A 242 -10.86 8.91 -2.92
C LEU A 242 -9.54 9.64 -2.64
N GLY A 243 -9.62 10.94 -2.46
CA GLY A 243 -8.49 11.75 -2.05
C GLY A 243 -8.76 13.24 -2.01
N ARG A 244 -7.73 13.95 -1.54
CA ARG A 244 -7.64 15.40 -1.53
C ARG A 244 -6.22 15.87 -1.91
N PRO A 245 -6.04 17.08 -2.47
CA PRO A 245 -4.75 17.54 -2.96
C PRO A 245 -3.90 18.16 -1.85
N TRP A 246 -2.98 17.40 -1.24
CA TRP A 246 -1.99 17.97 -0.33
C TRP A 246 -1.02 18.91 -1.08
N GLY A 247 -0.61 18.56 -2.31
CA GLY A 247 0.14 19.41 -3.20
C GLY A 247 -0.72 20.00 -4.33
N ALA A 248 -0.39 21.18 -4.82
CA ALA A 248 -1.16 21.88 -5.85
C ALA A 248 -1.22 21.16 -7.21
N PHE A 249 -0.34 20.21 -7.45
CA PHE A 249 -0.27 19.37 -8.66
C PHE A 249 -0.58 17.91 -8.35
N ALA A 250 -1.35 17.61 -7.30
CA ALA A 250 -1.73 16.25 -6.93
C ALA A 250 -2.19 15.44 -8.13
N ARG A 251 -1.70 14.17 -8.26
CA ARG A 251 -1.99 13.32 -9.40
C ARG A 251 -2.30 11.90 -8.94
N VAL A 252 -3.58 11.51 -9.06
CA VAL A 252 -4.09 10.22 -8.58
C VAL A 252 -5.14 9.69 -9.54
N VAL A 253 -5.09 8.40 -9.86
CA VAL A 253 -6.09 7.70 -10.66
C VAL A 253 -6.57 6.46 -9.93
N PHE A 254 -7.90 6.27 -9.88
CA PHE A 254 -8.53 5.01 -9.50
C PHE A 254 -9.13 4.37 -10.75
N GLN A 255 -8.69 3.16 -11.07
CA GLN A 255 -9.18 2.43 -12.24
C GLN A 255 -9.54 0.99 -11.92
N SER A 256 -10.64 0.51 -12.51
CA SER A 256 -11.16 -0.85 -12.33
C SER A 256 -11.29 -1.27 -10.85
N THR A 257 -11.52 -0.28 -9.97
CA THR A 257 -11.59 -0.44 -8.52
C THR A 257 -13.03 -0.63 -8.07
N SER A 258 -13.28 -1.60 -7.19
CA SER A 258 -14.58 -1.81 -6.55
C SER A 258 -14.69 -0.94 -5.30
N MET A 259 -15.76 -0.15 -5.20
CA MET A 259 -15.96 0.82 -4.13
C MET A 259 -17.32 0.60 -3.48
N THR A 260 -17.34 0.37 -2.17
CA THR A 260 -18.61 0.32 -1.45
C THR A 260 -19.20 1.72 -1.26
N ASP A 261 -20.37 1.81 -0.68
CA ASP A 261 -21.07 3.06 -0.39
C ASP A 261 -20.36 4.00 0.61
N VAL A 262 -19.25 3.58 1.20
CA VAL A 262 -18.42 4.43 2.07
C VAL A 262 -17.88 5.65 1.33
N ILE A 263 -17.69 5.56 0.00
CA ILE A 263 -17.19 6.66 -0.83
C ILE A 263 -18.29 7.68 -1.12
N ASN A 264 -17.98 8.95 -0.87
CA ASN A 264 -18.85 10.09 -1.11
C ASN A 264 -19.18 10.24 -2.60
N ALA A 265 -20.41 10.66 -2.91
CA ALA A 265 -20.83 10.88 -4.30
C ALA A 265 -19.95 11.86 -5.08
N LYS A 266 -19.34 12.85 -4.38
CA LYS A 266 -18.38 13.79 -4.97
C LYS A 266 -17.04 13.12 -5.34
N GLY A 267 -16.75 11.95 -4.80
CA GLY A 267 -15.50 11.18 -5.02
C GLY A 267 -14.25 11.85 -4.46
N TRP A 268 -14.04 13.11 -4.71
CA TRP A 268 -12.84 13.89 -4.38
C TRP A 268 -13.17 15.11 -3.54
N SER A 269 -12.26 15.50 -2.67
CA SER A 269 -12.39 16.68 -1.81
C SER A 269 -11.34 17.74 -2.17
N VAL A 270 -11.64 18.99 -1.85
CA VAL A 270 -10.63 20.07 -1.77
C VAL A 270 -9.70 19.81 -0.59
N TRP A 271 -8.54 20.47 -0.56
CA TRP A 271 -7.64 20.37 0.58
C TRP A 271 -8.29 20.92 1.84
N ASN A 272 -8.56 22.22 1.86
CA ASN A 272 -9.29 22.90 2.91
C ASN A 272 -10.19 23.99 2.30
N THR A 273 -11.17 24.46 3.03
CA THR A 273 -11.94 25.64 2.66
C THR A 273 -11.02 26.87 2.68
N GLY A 274 -10.95 27.61 1.57
CA GLY A 274 -10.06 28.76 1.40
C GLY A 274 -8.62 28.40 1.00
N ASP A 275 -8.30 27.12 0.89
CA ASP A 275 -7.05 26.59 0.32
C ASP A 275 -7.36 25.29 -0.44
N GLU A 276 -8.09 25.39 -1.54
CA GLU A 276 -8.68 24.26 -2.26
C GLU A 276 -7.65 23.43 -3.02
N ARG A 277 -6.60 24.04 -3.56
CA ARG A 277 -5.49 23.43 -4.33
C ARG A 277 -5.91 22.63 -5.56
N THR A 278 -7.02 22.98 -6.19
CA THR A 278 -7.64 22.16 -7.26
C THR A 278 -7.31 22.58 -8.67
N SER A 279 -6.58 23.68 -8.87
CA SER A 279 -6.37 24.28 -10.20
C SER A 279 -5.49 23.45 -11.14
N ASN A 280 -4.57 22.62 -10.62
CA ASN A 280 -3.63 21.83 -11.42
C ASN A 280 -3.67 20.34 -11.09
N VAL A 281 -4.72 19.88 -10.41
CA VAL A 281 -4.84 18.44 -10.05
C VAL A 281 -5.16 17.57 -11.26
N VAL A 282 -4.69 16.34 -11.21
CA VAL A 282 -5.09 15.24 -12.08
C VAL A 282 -5.75 14.17 -11.23
N PHE A 283 -7.05 14.34 -10.98
CA PHE A 283 -7.87 13.37 -10.28
C PHE A 283 -8.79 12.67 -11.27
N GLU A 284 -8.50 11.40 -11.54
CA GLU A 284 -9.14 10.69 -12.64
C GLU A 284 -9.69 9.32 -12.20
N GLU A 285 -10.74 8.88 -12.91
CA GLU A 285 -11.38 7.60 -12.67
C GLU A 285 -11.66 6.88 -13.99
N TYR A 286 -11.48 5.53 -14.01
CA TYR A 286 -11.80 4.69 -15.15
C TYR A 286 -12.40 3.36 -14.69
N GLY A 287 -13.56 2.97 -15.23
CA GLY A 287 -14.11 1.62 -15.08
C GLY A 287 -14.33 1.14 -13.64
N ASN A 288 -14.44 2.05 -12.67
CA ASN A 288 -14.71 1.72 -11.28
C ASN A 288 -16.14 1.20 -11.11
N THR A 289 -16.37 0.33 -10.13
CA THR A 289 -17.64 -0.37 -9.88
C THR A 289 -18.09 -0.24 -8.43
N GLY A 290 -19.32 -0.65 -8.14
CA GLY A 290 -19.93 -0.60 -6.82
C GLY A 290 -20.63 0.73 -6.50
N ALA A 291 -21.30 0.80 -5.37
CA ALA A 291 -22.13 1.96 -4.99
C ALA A 291 -21.30 3.25 -4.88
N GLY A 292 -20.07 3.16 -4.39
CA GLY A 292 -19.14 4.29 -4.25
C GLY A 292 -18.59 4.83 -5.58
N ALA A 293 -18.72 4.08 -6.69
CA ALA A 293 -18.32 4.55 -8.02
C ALA A 293 -19.40 5.43 -8.69
N SER A 294 -20.55 5.56 -8.07
CA SER A 294 -21.72 6.32 -8.56
C SER A 294 -21.75 7.74 -7.99
N GLY A 295 -22.50 8.62 -8.66
CA GLY A 295 -22.78 9.98 -8.20
C GLY A 295 -22.11 11.07 -9.03
N THR A 296 -22.42 12.32 -8.70
CA THR A 296 -21.86 13.50 -9.35
C THR A 296 -20.50 13.83 -8.73
N ARG A 297 -19.45 13.58 -9.48
CA ARG A 297 -18.07 13.83 -9.04
C ARG A 297 -17.77 15.34 -8.95
N ALA A 298 -16.79 15.67 -8.11
CA ALA A 298 -16.30 17.04 -7.98
C ALA A 298 -15.85 17.59 -9.36
N SER A 299 -16.12 18.85 -9.63
CA SER A 299 -15.90 19.49 -10.95
C SER A 299 -14.42 19.52 -11.39
N PHE A 300 -13.50 19.39 -10.44
CA PHE A 300 -12.05 19.33 -10.70
C PHE A 300 -11.53 17.91 -10.94
N SER A 301 -12.40 16.92 -10.98
CA SER A 301 -12.05 15.53 -11.32
C SER A 301 -12.62 15.11 -12.68
N LYS A 302 -12.09 14.03 -13.25
CA LYS A 302 -12.43 13.60 -14.61
C LYS A 302 -12.61 12.09 -14.70
N LYS A 303 -13.60 11.65 -15.48
CA LYS A 303 -13.66 10.27 -16.00
C LYS A 303 -12.87 10.21 -17.30
N ILE A 304 -11.91 9.29 -17.39
CA ILE A 304 -11.11 9.07 -18.59
C ILE A 304 -11.66 7.91 -19.42
N SER A 305 -11.37 7.90 -20.71
CA SER A 305 -11.91 6.92 -21.70
C SER A 305 -11.09 5.64 -21.81
N SER A 306 -9.87 5.61 -21.28
CA SER A 306 -8.98 4.46 -21.26
C SER A 306 -8.17 4.40 -19.96
N PRO A 307 -7.77 3.20 -19.51
CA PRO A 307 -6.96 3.08 -18.30
C PRO A 307 -5.54 3.61 -18.53
N ILE A 308 -4.91 4.04 -17.46
CA ILE A 308 -3.48 4.35 -17.45
C ILE A 308 -2.70 3.04 -17.50
N ALA A 309 -1.73 2.92 -18.41
CA ALA A 309 -0.85 1.77 -18.48
C ALA A 309 0.20 1.80 -17.36
N ILE A 310 0.54 0.65 -16.80
CA ILE A 310 1.57 0.56 -15.75
C ILE A 310 2.93 1.08 -16.25
N THR A 311 3.22 0.90 -17.53
CA THR A 311 4.43 1.42 -18.19
C THR A 311 4.51 2.96 -18.18
N THR A 312 3.37 3.65 -18.11
CA THR A 312 3.33 5.11 -17.96
C THR A 312 3.82 5.55 -16.57
N VAL A 313 3.64 4.69 -15.55
CA VAL A 313 3.97 5.00 -14.17
C VAL A 313 5.34 4.45 -13.78
N LEU A 314 5.60 3.17 -14.07
CA LEU A 314 6.81 2.47 -13.64
C LEU A 314 7.89 2.35 -14.74
N GLY A 315 7.62 2.85 -15.95
CA GLY A 315 8.52 2.75 -17.10
C GLY A 315 8.32 1.48 -17.94
N SER A 316 8.81 1.49 -19.20
CA SER A 316 8.63 0.36 -20.14
C SER A 316 9.25 -0.94 -19.65
N GLU A 317 10.39 -0.84 -18.97
CA GLU A 317 11.18 -1.99 -18.49
C GLU A 317 10.82 -2.45 -17.07
N TYR A 318 9.70 -1.98 -16.52
CA TYR A 318 9.32 -2.27 -15.12
C TYR A 318 9.34 -3.77 -14.81
N ALA A 319 8.91 -4.62 -15.74
CA ALA A 319 8.78 -6.07 -15.51
C ALA A 319 10.14 -6.78 -15.28
N SER A 320 11.24 -6.21 -15.75
CA SER A 320 12.60 -6.71 -15.53
C SER A 320 13.31 -6.04 -14.35
N ALA A 321 12.70 -5.04 -13.73
CA ALA A 321 13.31 -4.31 -12.62
C ALA A 321 13.41 -5.19 -11.35
N LYS A 322 14.54 -5.11 -10.64
CA LYS A 322 14.85 -5.96 -9.47
C LYS A 322 13.82 -5.90 -8.35
N TYR A 323 13.08 -4.81 -8.24
CA TYR A 323 12.04 -4.65 -7.23
C TYR A 323 10.67 -5.18 -7.67
N VAL A 324 10.50 -5.58 -8.93
CA VAL A 324 9.22 -6.06 -9.47
C VAL A 324 9.16 -7.58 -9.46
N ASP A 325 8.04 -8.11 -8.98
CA ASP A 325 7.66 -9.52 -9.07
C ASP A 325 6.32 -9.62 -9.81
N THR A 326 6.39 -9.94 -11.10
CA THR A 326 5.22 -10.02 -11.99
C THR A 326 4.25 -11.14 -11.65
N SER A 327 4.64 -12.12 -10.82
CA SER A 327 3.75 -13.21 -10.38
C SER A 327 2.63 -12.73 -9.46
N TYR A 328 2.75 -11.52 -8.91
CA TYR A 328 1.72 -10.87 -8.09
C TYR A 328 0.82 -9.89 -8.86
N MET A 329 0.98 -9.79 -10.17
CA MET A 329 0.22 -8.86 -11.02
C MET A 329 -1.11 -9.43 -11.53
#